data_2573d7ff6665278938a91fcbaa9c8d75
#
_entry.id   2573d7ff6665278938a91fcbaa9c8d75
#
_cell.length_a   1.000
_cell.length_b   1.000
_cell.length_c   1.000
_cell.angle_alpha   90.00
_cell.angle_beta   90.00
_cell.angle_gamma   90.00
#
_symmetry.space_group_name_H-M   'P 1'
#
loop_
_entity.id
_entity.type
_entity.pdbx_description
1 polymer ?
#
loop_
_entity_poly.entity_id
_entity_poly.type
_entity_poly.pdbx_seq_one_letter_code
_entity_poly.pdbx_strand_id
1 'polypeptide(L)'
;MNPPLNRKIDMSRRQLIKAAAVGAAGLAPALQHVVHAAGSDRPEKPEVRIGFIPLTDCASVVMASVLGFDKKYGVKIVPTKEASWAGVRDKLVSGELDMAHVLYGLVYGVHLGVSGPKKDMAVLMSLNNNGQAITLSKTLADKGAVDGASLARLMSRDKREYTFAGTFPTGTHAMWLYYWLAASGINPFKDAKVITVPPPQMVANMRVGNMDGFCVGEPWGHRAIMDGIGITAVTTQDIWRDHPEKTLGTTADFVKKNPNTCRAVMMAILEASRWIDASLQNKLKMAETVAEKSYINTGVDAINQRILGRYQNGLGKTWDDPHHMKFFNDGAVNFPYLSDGMWFLTQHKRWG
;
A
#
# COMPACT_ATOMS: atom_id res chain seq x y z
N MET A 1 16.23 -67.87 -25.14
CA MET A 1 15.44 -67.34 -24.02
C MET A 1 15.78 -65.86 -23.87
N ASN A 2 14.91 -65.00 -24.37
CA ASN A 2 15.06 -63.54 -24.20
C ASN A 2 14.23 -63.08 -23.03
N PRO A 3 14.69 -62.18 -22.16
CA PRO A 3 13.91 -61.63 -21.08
C PRO A 3 12.97 -60.51 -21.59
N PRO A 4 11.86 -60.22 -20.89
CA PRO A 4 10.82 -59.34 -21.36
C PRO A 4 11.22 -57.89 -21.25
N LEU A 5 10.88 -57.12 -22.30
CA LEU A 5 11.00 -55.67 -22.44
C LEU A 5 10.15 -54.93 -21.38
N ASN A 6 10.79 -54.15 -20.56
CA ASN A 6 10.19 -53.18 -19.64
C ASN A 6 9.59 -52.01 -20.44
N ARG A 7 8.30 -52.01 -20.72
CA ARG A 7 7.59 -50.89 -21.35
C ARG A 7 7.47 -49.74 -20.34
N LYS A 8 8.28 -48.73 -20.47
CA LYS A 8 8.00 -47.42 -19.86
C LYS A 8 6.74 -46.84 -20.50
N ILE A 9 5.71 -46.63 -19.70
CA ILE A 9 4.50 -45.92 -20.12
C ILE A 9 4.88 -44.43 -20.17
N ASP A 10 5.11 -43.92 -21.37
CA ASP A 10 5.31 -42.50 -21.64
C ASP A 10 3.95 -41.84 -21.77
N MET A 11 3.40 -41.35 -20.65
CA MET A 11 2.18 -40.55 -20.66
C MET A 11 2.47 -39.12 -21.00
N SER A 12 1.87 -38.60 -22.08
CA SER A 12 2.01 -37.20 -22.46
C SER A 12 1.47 -36.28 -21.37
N ARG A 13 2.06 -35.06 -21.21
CA ARG A 13 1.60 -34.03 -20.26
C ARG A 13 0.07 -33.80 -20.31
N ARG A 14 -0.54 -33.93 -21.50
CA ARG A 14 -2.01 -33.83 -21.68
C ARG A 14 -2.80 -34.99 -21.03
N GLN A 15 -2.24 -36.17 -21.00
CA GLN A 15 -2.88 -37.34 -20.36
C GLN A 15 -2.76 -37.28 -18.84
N LEU A 16 -1.65 -36.79 -18.32
CA LEU A 16 -1.48 -36.49 -16.88
C LEU A 16 -2.48 -35.43 -16.39
N ILE A 17 -2.68 -34.35 -17.17
CA ILE A 17 -3.65 -33.31 -16.83
C ILE A 17 -5.09 -33.84 -16.88
N LYS A 18 -5.43 -34.69 -17.84
CA LYS A 18 -6.76 -35.31 -17.89
C LYS A 18 -7.01 -36.30 -16.77
N ALA A 19 -6.01 -37.08 -16.36
CA ALA A 19 -6.12 -38.01 -15.23
C ALA A 19 -6.29 -37.27 -13.90
N ALA A 20 -5.61 -36.11 -13.74
CA ALA A 20 -5.77 -35.24 -12.57
C ALA A 20 -7.16 -34.57 -12.52
N ALA A 21 -7.75 -34.23 -13.69
CA ALA A 21 -9.06 -33.59 -13.77
C ALA A 21 -10.22 -34.53 -13.44
N VAL A 22 -10.12 -35.84 -13.75
CA VAL A 22 -11.15 -36.85 -13.45
C VAL A 22 -11.12 -37.24 -11.97
N GLY A 23 -9.97 -37.18 -11.30
CA GLY A 23 -9.87 -37.43 -9.86
C GLY A 23 -10.41 -36.29 -8.99
N ALA A 24 -10.51 -35.06 -9.53
CA ALA A 24 -10.96 -33.89 -8.78
C ALA A 24 -12.47 -33.70 -8.69
N ALA A 25 -13.24 -34.34 -9.59
CA ALA A 25 -14.70 -34.19 -9.67
C ALA A 25 -15.48 -34.94 -8.57
N GLY A 26 -14.86 -35.91 -7.87
CA GLY A 26 -15.49 -36.70 -6.80
C GLY A 26 -15.25 -36.20 -5.38
N LEU A 27 -14.42 -35.13 -5.17
CA LEU A 27 -13.98 -34.67 -3.84
C LEU A 27 -14.47 -33.26 -3.48
N ALA A 28 -15.42 -32.71 -4.22
CA ALA A 28 -15.85 -31.31 -4.11
C ALA A 28 -16.47 -30.86 -2.76
N PRO A 29 -17.07 -31.72 -1.89
CA PRO A 29 -17.53 -31.22 -0.57
C PRO A 29 -16.52 -31.30 0.56
N ALA A 30 -15.38 -31.98 0.40
CA ALA A 30 -14.41 -32.20 1.50
C ALA A 30 -13.24 -31.21 1.53
N LEU A 31 -13.10 -30.33 0.53
CA LEU A 31 -11.97 -29.39 0.39
C LEU A 31 -12.22 -28.03 1.03
N GLN A 32 -13.19 -27.89 1.92
CA GLN A 32 -13.29 -26.71 2.80
C GLN A 32 -12.31 -26.77 4.00
N HIS A 33 -11.49 -27.79 4.09
CA HIS A 33 -10.49 -27.92 5.14
C HIS A 33 -9.10 -27.54 4.59
N VAL A 34 -8.54 -26.55 5.21
CA VAL A 34 -7.16 -26.09 5.24
C VAL A 34 -6.18 -27.00 4.50
N VAL A 35 -5.60 -26.50 3.39
CA VAL A 35 -4.52 -27.18 2.67
C VAL A 35 -3.24 -27.08 3.50
N HIS A 36 -3.15 -27.87 4.55
CA HIS A 36 -1.90 -28.15 5.25
C HIS A 36 -1.49 -29.60 4.97
N ALA A 37 -0.28 -29.78 4.49
CA ALA A 37 0.36 -31.08 4.57
C ALA A 37 0.44 -31.45 6.07
N ALA A 38 0.00 -32.64 6.42
CA ALA A 38 -0.12 -33.08 7.80
C ALA A 38 1.18 -32.80 8.60
N GLY A 39 1.13 -31.86 9.51
CA GLY A 39 2.06 -31.66 10.59
C GLY A 39 3.09 -30.56 10.49
N SER A 40 3.69 -30.24 9.32
CA SER A 40 4.84 -29.31 9.24
C SER A 40 4.48 -27.87 8.86
N ASP A 41 3.29 -27.61 8.32
CA ASP A 41 2.91 -26.34 7.72
C ASP A 41 1.85 -25.55 8.52
N ARG A 42 1.54 -26.00 9.72
CA ARG A 42 0.57 -25.32 10.60
C ARG A 42 1.15 -23.96 11.05
N PRO A 43 0.37 -22.87 10.97
CA PRO A 43 0.77 -21.58 11.52
C PRO A 43 1.13 -21.68 13.01
N GLU A 44 2.27 -21.13 13.38
CA GLU A 44 2.78 -21.11 14.76
C GLU A 44 1.90 -20.19 15.63
N LYS A 45 1.45 -19.08 15.03
CA LYS A 45 0.53 -18.13 15.65
C LYS A 45 -0.74 -18.00 14.80
N PRO A 46 -1.86 -18.61 15.22
CA PRO A 46 -3.08 -18.65 14.40
C PRO A 46 -3.86 -17.32 14.37
N GLU A 47 -3.68 -16.42 15.33
CA GLU A 47 -4.28 -15.08 15.32
C GLU A 47 -3.19 -14.03 15.15
N VAL A 48 -3.33 -13.18 14.10
CA VAL A 48 -2.32 -12.21 13.68
C VAL A 48 -2.93 -10.81 13.64
N ARG A 49 -2.44 -9.92 14.48
CA ARG A 49 -2.84 -8.51 14.51
C ARG A 49 -2.04 -7.73 13.46
N ILE A 50 -2.74 -7.21 12.45
CA ILE A 50 -2.14 -6.44 11.37
C ILE A 50 -2.60 -4.98 11.48
N GLY A 51 -1.68 -4.10 11.86
CA GLY A 51 -1.94 -2.66 11.95
C GLY A 51 -2.18 -2.04 10.58
N PHE A 52 -3.11 -1.11 10.47
CA PHE A 52 -3.32 -0.33 9.26
C PHE A 52 -3.74 1.11 9.57
N ILE A 53 -3.40 2.02 8.66
CA ILE A 53 -3.87 3.41 8.66
C ILE A 53 -5.05 3.54 7.69
N PRO A 54 -6.07 4.40 7.98
CA PRO A 54 -7.22 4.65 7.10
C PRO A 54 -6.82 5.24 5.75
N LEU A 55 -6.48 4.38 4.81
CA LEU A 55 -6.07 4.64 3.43
C LEU A 55 -6.63 3.53 2.55
N THR A 56 -6.93 3.81 1.28
CA THR A 56 -7.47 2.82 0.35
C THR A 56 -6.57 1.60 0.20
N ASP A 57 -5.28 1.79 0.32
CA ASP A 57 -4.27 0.74 0.18
C ASP A 57 -4.23 -0.30 1.33
N CYS A 58 -5.01 -0.11 2.41
CA CYS A 58 -5.23 -1.16 3.41
C CYS A 58 -6.15 -2.30 2.89
N ALA A 59 -6.73 -2.13 1.72
CA ALA A 59 -7.81 -2.98 1.23
C ALA A 59 -7.47 -4.47 1.16
N SER A 60 -6.27 -4.84 0.71
CA SER A 60 -5.90 -6.26 0.60
C SER A 60 -5.85 -6.96 1.96
N VAL A 61 -5.39 -6.27 3.01
CA VAL A 61 -5.37 -6.78 4.39
C VAL A 61 -6.80 -6.92 4.93
N VAL A 62 -7.62 -5.89 4.75
CA VAL A 62 -9.03 -5.88 5.21
C VAL A 62 -9.83 -6.97 4.50
N MET A 63 -9.73 -7.04 3.17
CA MET A 63 -10.49 -8.01 2.38
C MET A 63 -10.05 -9.45 2.62
N ALA A 64 -8.77 -9.71 2.95
CA ALA A 64 -8.31 -11.03 3.34
C ALA A 64 -9.08 -11.58 4.57
N SER A 65 -9.37 -10.72 5.55
CA SER A 65 -10.16 -11.07 6.73
C SER A 65 -11.66 -11.11 6.42
N VAL A 66 -12.21 -10.09 5.76
CA VAL A 66 -13.66 -9.96 5.50
C VAL A 66 -14.18 -11.08 4.61
N LEU A 67 -13.42 -11.48 3.60
CA LEU A 67 -13.79 -12.56 2.69
C LEU A 67 -13.41 -13.95 3.21
N GLY A 68 -12.74 -14.04 4.35
CA GLY A 68 -12.35 -15.29 4.99
C GLY A 68 -11.22 -16.03 4.29
N PHE A 69 -10.42 -15.36 3.44
CA PHE A 69 -9.25 -15.98 2.83
C PHE A 69 -8.20 -16.38 3.88
N ASP A 70 -8.12 -15.66 4.98
CA ASP A 70 -7.27 -15.97 6.12
C ASP A 70 -7.59 -17.33 6.74
N LYS A 71 -8.87 -17.64 6.90
CA LYS A 71 -9.35 -18.92 7.45
C LYS A 71 -8.96 -20.11 6.59
N LYS A 72 -8.95 -19.92 5.26
CA LYS A 72 -8.52 -20.93 4.29
C LYS A 72 -7.08 -21.41 4.54
N TYR A 73 -6.23 -20.52 5.05
CA TYR A 73 -4.83 -20.79 5.33
C TYR A 73 -4.54 -21.03 6.83
N GLY A 74 -5.60 -21.22 7.65
CA GLY A 74 -5.49 -21.56 9.06
C GLY A 74 -5.03 -20.43 9.96
N VAL A 75 -5.14 -19.19 9.52
CA VAL A 75 -4.90 -17.99 10.32
C VAL A 75 -6.16 -17.17 10.45
N LYS A 76 -6.21 -16.33 11.48
CA LYS A 76 -7.21 -15.28 11.67
C LYS A 76 -6.49 -13.94 11.64
N ILE A 77 -6.70 -13.18 10.57
CA ILE A 77 -6.20 -11.80 10.47
C ILE A 77 -7.15 -10.90 11.26
N VAL A 78 -6.58 -10.09 12.17
CA VAL A 78 -7.27 -9.06 12.92
C VAL A 78 -6.77 -7.71 12.45
N PRO A 79 -7.45 -7.06 11.49
CA PRO A 79 -7.09 -5.71 11.04
C PRO A 79 -7.25 -4.72 12.21
N THR A 80 -6.17 -4.07 12.61
CA THR A 80 -6.12 -3.15 13.75
C THR A 80 -5.92 -1.73 13.27
N LYS A 81 -6.97 -0.91 13.40
CA LYS A 81 -6.92 0.49 12.94
C LYS A 81 -6.04 1.33 13.83
N GLU A 82 -5.07 2.01 13.24
CA GLU A 82 -4.12 2.86 13.93
C GLU A 82 -4.32 4.34 13.58
N ALA A 83 -3.97 5.22 14.52
CA ALA A 83 -4.18 6.65 14.37
C ALA A 83 -3.03 7.35 13.63
N SER A 84 -1.81 6.80 13.69
CA SER A 84 -0.62 7.41 13.11
C SER A 84 0.46 6.38 12.76
N TRP A 85 1.36 6.73 11.84
CA TRP A 85 2.49 5.89 11.49
C TRP A 85 3.51 5.73 12.63
N ALA A 86 3.61 6.72 13.53
CA ALA A 86 4.40 6.58 14.75
C ALA A 86 3.83 5.47 15.64
N GLY A 87 2.52 5.43 15.83
CA GLY A 87 1.85 4.36 16.56
C GLY A 87 2.07 2.98 15.93
N VAL A 88 1.96 2.87 14.60
CA VAL A 88 2.27 1.62 13.87
C VAL A 88 3.72 1.18 14.13
N ARG A 89 4.68 2.09 14.00
CA ARG A 89 6.10 1.83 14.28
C ARG A 89 6.29 1.28 15.69
N ASP A 90 5.79 2.00 16.68
CA ASP A 90 6.03 1.68 18.10
C ASP A 90 5.41 0.34 18.47
N LYS A 91 4.22 0.06 17.97
CA LYS A 91 3.52 -1.21 18.18
C LYS A 91 4.14 -2.40 17.45
N LEU A 92 4.73 -2.19 16.26
CA LEU A 92 5.53 -3.22 15.58
C LEU A 92 6.82 -3.53 16.38
N VAL A 93 7.52 -2.50 16.83
CA VAL A 93 8.77 -2.66 17.58
C VAL A 93 8.54 -3.32 18.94
N SER A 94 7.44 -2.99 19.63
CA SER A 94 7.06 -3.59 20.92
C SER A 94 6.45 -5.00 20.78
N GLY A 95 5.96 -5.39 19.60
CA GLY A 95 5.25 -6.65 19.37
C GLY A 95 3.76 -6.60 19.77
N GLU A 96 3.19 -5.42 20.01
CA GLU A 96 1.75 -5.25 20.15
C GLU A 96 1.02 -5.52 18.84
N LEU A 97 1.63 -5.14 17.71
CA LEU A 97 1.25 -5.59 16.37
C LEU A 97 2.22 -6.66 15.90
N ASP A 98 1.68 -7.68 15.26
CA ASP A 98 2.48 -8.77 14.67
C ASP A 98 3.06 -8.36 13.32
N MET A 99 2.25 -7.70 12.52
CA MET A 99 2.57 -7.16 11.19
C MET A 99 1.85 -5.83 10.99
N ALA A 100 2.17 -5.14 9.93
CA ALA A 100 1.39 -3.96 9.52
C ALA A 100 1.39 -3.79 8.00
N HIS A 101 0.28 -3.23 7.51
CA HIS A 101 0.23 -2.46 6.30
C HIS A 101 1.02 -1.18 6.57
N VAL A 102 2.21 -1.06 6.01
CA VAL A 102 3.16 -0.03 6.42
C VAL A 102 3.87 0.62 5.24
N LEU A 103 4.31 1.86 5.45
CA LEU A 103 5.13 2.61 4.48
C LEU A 103 6.45 1.90 4.22
N TYR A 104 6.80 1.71 2.96
CA TYR A 104 8.07 1.08 2.57
C TYR A 104 9.25 1.79 3.23
N GLY A 105 9.31 3.12 3.12
CA GLY A 105 10.38 3.92 3.71
C GLY A 105 10.48 3.82 5.24
N LEU A 106 9.34 3.66 5.95
CA LEU A 106 9.33 3.51 7.41
C LEU A 106 10.01 2.20 7.84
N VAL A 107 9.76 1.08 7.14
CA VAL A 107 10.39 -0.22 7.45
C VAL A 107 11.91 -0.08 7.40
N TYR A 108 12.44 0.52 6.34
CA TYR A 108 13.88 0.78 6.22
C TYR A 108 14.38 1.77 7.28
N GLY A 109 13.62 2.83 7.55
CA GLY A 109 13.98 3.81 8.57
C GLY A 109 14.13 3.22 9.96
N VAL A 110 13.24 2.30 10.37
CA VAL A 110 13.36 1.56 11.62
C VAL A 110 14.55 0.60 11.58
N HIS A 111 14.74 -0.12 10.48
CA HIS A 111 15.86 -1.05 10.33
C HIS A 111 17.22 -0.33 10.44
N LEU A 112 17.33 0.86 9.88
CA LEU A 112 18.54 1.68 9.94
C LEU A 112 18.70 2.45 11.26
N GLY A 113 17.62 2.61 12.03
CA GLY A 113 17.60 3.40 13.27
C GLY A 113 17.46 4.90 13.05
N VAL A 114 17.01 5.35 11.87
CA VAL A 114 16.81 6.79 11.55
C VAL A 114 15.38 7.27 11.84
N SER A 115 14.46 6.36 12.21
CA SER A 115 13.07 6.69 12.53
C SER A 115 12.69 6.42 13.99
N GLY A 116 13.65 6.31 14.88
CA GLY A 116 13.46 5.94 16.29
C GLY A 116 14.31 4.72 16.66
N PRO A 117 13.90 3.90 17.64
CA PRO A 117 14.68 2.75 18.07
C PRO A 117 14.95 1.79 16.91
N LYS A 118 16.22 1.42 16.73
CA LYS A 118 16.63 0.45 15.71
C LYS A 118 16.05 -0.93 16.03
N LYS A 119 15.42 -1.54 15.05
CA LYS A 119 14.92 -2.92 15.12
C LYS A 119 15.12 -3.59 13.76
N ASP A 120 15.59 -4.83 13.75
CA ASP A 120 15.67 -5.59 12.52
C ASP A 120 14.27 -5.88 11.98
N MET A 121 14.01 -5.35 10.80
CA MET A 121 12.70 -5.41 10.14
C MET A 121 12.76 -6.30 8.91
N ALA A 122 11.60 -6.75 8.47
CA ALA A 122 11.41 -7.51 7.25
C ALA A 122 10.25 -6.96 6.41
N VAL A 123 10.44 -6.90 5.11
CA VAL A 123 9.41 -6.69 4.10
C VAL A 123 9.00 -8.05 3.57
N LEU A 124 7.74 -8.45 3.77
CA LEU A 124 7.23 -9.75 3.34
C LEU A 124 6.70 -9.72 1.91
N MET A 125 5.95 -8.69 1.56
CA MET A 125 5.40 -8.49 0.21
C MET A 125 5.01 -7.03 0.02
N SER A 126 4.91 -6.57 -1.21
CA SER A 126 4.26 -5.30 -1.56
C SER A 126 2.74 -5.49 -1.57
N LEU A 127 1.98 -4.50 -1.10
CA LEU A 127 0.52 -4.57 -0.99
C LEU A 127 -0.19 -3.87 -2.14
N ASN A 128 0.41 -2.82 -2.69
CA ASN A 128 -0.11 -2.08 -3.84
C ASN A 128 0.99 -1.30 -4.56
N ASN A 129 0.69 -0.95 -5.80
CA ASN A 129 1.43 0.04 -6.58
C ASN A 129 0.63 1.34 -6.69
N ASN A 130 1.33 2.48 -6.82
CA ASN A 130 0.72 3.79 -7.08
C ASN A 130 -0.28 4.23 -5.98
N GLY A 131 -1.17 5.17 -6.30
CA GLY A 131 -2.27 5.55 -5.40
C GLY A 131 -1.92 6.64 -4.41
N GLN A 132 -0.97 7.51 -4.76
CA GLN A 132 -0.64 8.73 -4.03
C GLN A 132 -0.67 9.95 -4.96
N ALA A 133 -0.80 11.11 -4.37
CA ALA A 133 -0.68 12.36 -5.11
C ALA A 133 -0.08 13.47 -4.24
N ILE A 134 0.51 14.45 -4.89
CA ILE A 134 0.85 15.73 -4.28
C ILE A 134 -0.30 16.67 -4.56
N THR A 135 -0.93 17.10 -3.50
CA THR A 135 -2.09 17.99 -3.50
C THR A 135 -1.66 19.36 -3.01
N LEU A 136 -1.90 20.39 -3.80
CA LEU A 136 -1.73 21.80 -3.39
C LEU A 136 -3.09 22.40 -2.98
N SER A 137 -3.07 23.38 -2.09
CA SER A 137 -4.28 24.08 -1.69
C SER A 137 -4.88 24.86 -2.86
N LYS A 138 -6.20 24.98 -2.86
CA LYS A 138 -6.91 25.84 -3.85
C LYS A 138 -6.42 27.28 -3.78
N THR A 139 -6.06 27.76 -2.60
CA THR A 139 -5.47 29.09 -2.39
C THR A 139 -4.18 29.30 -3.18
N LEU A 140 -3.30 28.27 -3.23
CA LEU A 140 -2.10 28.32 -4.07
C LEU A 140 -2.44 28.29 -5.56
N ALA A 141 -3.40 27.47 -5.95
CA ALA A 141 -3.84 27.38 -7.33
C ALA A 141 -4.44 28.72 -7.83
N ASP A 142 -5.19 29.42 -6.99
CA ASP A 142 -5.75 30.73 -7.29
C ASP A 142 -4.68 31.80 -7.46
N LYS A 143 -3.50 31.60 -6.87
CA LYS A 143 -2.29 32.44 -7.09
C LYS A 143 -1.43 31.96 -8.27
N GLY A 144 -1.89 30.97 -9.03
CA GLY A 144 -1.25 30.43 -10.22
C GLY A 144 -0.24 29.29 -9.96
N ALA A 145 -0.14 28.75 -8.74
CA ALA A 145 0.69 27.59 -8.44
C ALA A 145 -0.11 26.29 -8.64
N VAL A 146 0.01 25.68 -9.83
CA VAL A 146 -0.73 24.48 -10.23
C VAL A 146 0.16 23.26 -10.46
N ASP A 147 1.47 23.47 -10.50
CA ASP A 147 2.52 22.45 -10.65
C ASP A 147 3.80 22.89 -9.94
N GLY A 148 4.84 22.06 -9.95
CA GLY A 148 6.10 22.35 -9.26
C GLY A 148 6.80 23.60 -9.77
N ALA A 149 6.81 23.82 -11.08
CA ALA A 149 7.47 24.97 -11.69
C ALA A 149 6.76 26.30 -11.34
N SER A 150 5.44 26.31 -11.40
CA SER A 150 4.64 27.49 -11.02
C SER A 150 4.69 27.74 -9.50
N LEU A 151 4.72 26.68 -8.69
CA LEU A 151 4.95 26.79 -7.24
C LEU A 151 6.29 27.44 -6.93
N ALA A 152 7.37 26.99 -7.55
CA ALA A 152 8.71 27.57 -7.37
C ALA A 152 8.75 29.07 -7.74
N ARG A 153 8.13 29.44 -8.85
CA ARG A 153 7.99 30.85 -9.26
C ARG A 153 7.19 31.66 -8.25
N LEU A 154 6.11 31.12 -7.71
CA LEU A 154 5.33 31.80 -6.68
C LEU A 154 6.15 32.01 -5.41
N MET A 155 6.82 30.95 -4.91
CA MET A 155 7.65 31.01 -3.70
C MET A 155 8.82 31.97 -3.84
N SER A 156 9.38 32.14 -5.04
CA SER A 156 10.46 33.12 -5.28
C SER A 156 10.00 34.59 -5.16
N ARG A 157 8.73 34.86 -5.43
CA ARG A 157 8.13 36.21 -5.39
C ARG A 157 7.47 36.53 -4.06
N ASP A 158 6.74 35.56 -3.50
CA ASP A 158 5.99 35.68 -2.24
C ASP A 158 6.83 35.07 -1.11
N LYS A 159 7.59 35.93 -0.41
CA LYS A 159 8.62 35.57 0.58
C LYS A 159 8.05 35.19 1.95
N ARG A 160 6.95 34.42 2.00
CA ARG A 160 6.42 33.87 3.24
C ARG A 160 6.92 32.44 3.51
N GLU A 161 6.70 31.92 4.71
CA GLU A 161 6.88 30.51 4.98
C GLU A 161 5.80 29.68 4.29
N TYR A 162 6.21 28.66 3.56
CA TYR A 162 5.32 27.68 2.93
C TYR A 162 5.40 26.37 3.70
N THR A 163 4.24 25.87 4.10
CA THR A 163 4.15 24.64 4.90
C THR A 163 3.55 23.51 4.06
N PHE A 164 4.26 22.39 3.97
CA PHE A 164 3.79 21.16 3.34
C PHE A 164 3.69 20.04 4.37
N ALA A 165 2.91 19.02 4.11
CA ALA A 165 2.77 17.89 5.01
C ALA A 165 3.09 16.56 4.33
N GLY A 166 3.89 15.75 5.02
CA GLY A 166 4.02 14.32 4.82
C GLY A 166 3.37 13.57 5.98
N THR A 167 3.29 12.26 5.89
CA THR A 167 2.61 11.45 6.90
C THR A 167 3.54 10.88 7.97
N PHE A 168 4.83 10.81 7.67
CA PHE A 168 5.89 10.36 8.56
C PHE A 168 7.25 10.81 7.99
N PRO A 169 8.22 11.29 8.79
CA PRO A 169 9.44 11.93 8.28
C PRO A 169 10.28 11.03 7.35
N THR A 170 10.42 9.75 7.68
CA THR A 170 11.16 8.76 6.88
C THR A 170 10.22 7.87 6.05
N GLY A 171 8.95 8.25 5.93
CA GLY A 171 7.95 7.50 5.19
C GLY A 171 7.92 7.82 3.70
N THR A 172 7.32 6.95 2.93
CA THR A 172 7.20 7.04 1.47
C THR A 172 6.63 8.40 1.01
N HIS A 173 5.59 8.90 1.68
CA HIS A 173 4.95 10.18 1.31
C HIS A 173 5.87 11.39 1.48
N ALA A 174 6.68 11.42 2.55
CA ALA A 174 7.65 12.49 2.74
C ALA A 174 8.75 12.43 1.68
N MET A 175 9.21 11.22 1.32
CA MET A 175 10.22 11.03 0.27
C MET A 175 9.72 11.51 -1.10
N TRP A 176 8.47 11.22 -1.46
CA TRP A 176 7.86 11.73 -2.68
C TRP A 176 7.77 13.24 -2.68
N LEU A 177 7.35 13.83 -1.56
CA LEU A 177 7.24 15.27 -1.41
C LEU A 177 8.61 15.96 -1.53
N TYR A 178 9.63 15.45 -0.84
CA TYR A 178 11.00 15.98 -0.93
C TYR A 178 11.56 15.86 -2.35
N TYR A 179 11.35 14.69 -2.97
CA TYR A 179 11.80 14.46 -4.34
C TYR A 179 11.17 15.45 -5.32
N TRP A 180 9.87 15.63 -5.26
CA TRP A 180 9.12 16.52 -6.14
C TRP A 180 9.48 18.00 -5.91
N LEU A 181 9.56 18.44 -4.66
CA LEU A 181 9.99 19.81 -4.33
C LEU A 181 11.39 20.08 -4.89
N ALA A 182 12.34 19.16 -4.63
CA ALA A 182 13.72 19.31 -5.12
C ALA A 182 13.80 19.29 -6.66
N ALA A 183 13.04 18.42 -7.32
CA ALA A 183 12.95 18.39 -8.79
C ALA A 183 12.35 19.67 -9.37
N SER A 184 11.56 20.40 -8.57
CA SER A 184 10.98 21.69 -8.92
C SER A 184 11.90 22.88 -8.59
N GLY A 185 13.12 22.63 -8.08
CA GLY A 185 14.07 23.67 -7.67
C GLY A 185 13.81 24.26 -6.28
N ILE A 186 12.98 23.62 -5.46
CA ILE A 186 12.64 24.02 -4.10
C ILE A 186 13.40 23.12 -3.13
N ASN A 187 14.25 23.67 -2.27
CA ASN A 187 14.91 22.88 -1.23
C ASN A 187 13.91 22.56 -0.11
N PRO A 188 13.57 21.28 0.13
CA PRO A 188 12.51 20.92 1.08
C PRO A 188 12.84 21.25 2.54
N PHE A 189 14.12 21.52 2.87
CA PHE A 189 14.57 21.80 4.24
C PHE A 189 14.98 23.27 4.47
N LYS A 190 15.11 24.07 3.39
CA LYS A 190 15.50 25.47 3.49
C LYS A 190 14.40 26.42 3.03
N ASP A 191 13.71 26.05 1.94
CA ASP A 191 12.75 26.92 1.28
C ASP A 191 11.31 26.62 1.71
N ALA A 192 11.10 25.48 2.39
CA ALA A 192 9.78 25.04 2.84
C ALA A 192 9.88 24.44 4.26
N LYS A 193 8.76 24.50 4.98
CA LYS A 193 8.56 23.76 6.21
C LYS A 193 7.77 22.51 5.92
N VAL A 194 8.31 21.35 6.27
CA VAL A 194 7.60 20.07 6.12
C VAL A 194 7.20 19.54 7.48
N ILE A 195 5.89 19.37 7.69
CA ILE A 195 5.30 18.88 8.95
C ILE A 195 4.76 17.47 8.78
N THR A 196 4.54 16.79 9.90
CA THR A 196 3.94 15.45 9.92
C THR A 196 2.47 15.55 10.32
N VAL A 197 1.58 15.06 9.45
CA VAL A 197 0.13 15.03 9.69
C VAL A 197 -0.41 13.63 9.37
N PRO A 198 -1.18 13.01 10.27
CA PRO A 198 -1.84 11.73 9.99
C PRO A 198 -2.79 11.84 8.79
N PRO A 199 -2.87 10.81 7.91
CA PRO A 199 -3.68 10.83 6.70
C PRO A 199 -5.12 11.32 6.87
N PRO A 200 -5.91 10.85 7.85
CA PRO A 200 -7.29 11.32 8.03
C PRO A 200 -7.43 12.80 8.42
N GLN A 201 -6.34 13.44 8.86
CA GLN A 201 -6.33 14.84 9.28
C GLN A 201 -5.87 15.81 8.18
N MET A 202 -5.37 15.30 7.04
CA MET A 202 -4.82 16.13 5.95
C MET A 202 -5.83 17.15 5.44
N VAL A 203 -7.05 16.68 5.11
CA VAL A 203 -8.10 17.52 4.54
C VAL A 203 -8.53 18.61 5.51
N ALA A 204 -8.73 18.27 6.79
CA ALA A 204 -9.12 19.24 7.81
C ALA A 204 -8.05 20.31 8.03
N ASN A 205 -6.77 19.93 8.11
CA ASN A 205 -5.67 20.88 8.27
C ASN A 205 -5.50 21.80 7.05
N MET A 206 -5.65 21.28 5.83
CA MET A 206 -5.62 22.11 4.62
C MET A 206 -6.80 23.09 4.60
N ARG A 207 -8.01 22.67 5.00
CA ARG A 207 -9.23 23.50 5.02
C ARG A 207 -9.07 24.73 5.91
N VAL A 208 -8.40 24.62 7.04
CA VAL A 208 -8.16 25.71 7.98
C VAL A 208 -6.87 26.49 7.70
N GLY A 209 -6.15 26.16 6.60
CA GLY A 209 -4.98 26.89 6.17
C GLY A 209 -3.67 26.56 6.94
N ASN A 210 -3.64 25.44 7.67
CA ASN A 210 -2.42 25.03 8.40
C ASN A 210 -1.32 24.51 7.47
N MET A 211 -1.62 24.27 6.19
CA MET A 211 -0.65 23.84 5.19
C MET A 211 -1.03 24.28 3.79
N ASP A 212 -0.02 24.43 2.95
CA ASP A 212 -0.13 24.82 1.55
C ASP A 212 -0.28 23.63 0.60
N GLY A 213 0.17 22.47 1.01
CA GLY A 213 0.08 21.22 0.24
C GLY A 213 0.48 20.01 1.06
N PHE A 214 0.26 18.84 0.51
CA PHE A 214 0.65 17.58 1.14
C PHE A 214 0.88 16.47 0.12
N CYS A 215 1.63 15.45 0.54
CA CYS A 215 1.66 14.14 -0.14
C CYS A 215 1.05 13.10 0.78
N VAL A 216 0.07 12.34 0.26
CA VAL A 216 -0.63 11.30 1.01
C VAL A 216 -1.21 10.26 0.05
N GLY A 217 -1.43 9.04 0.55
CA GLY A 217 -2.17 8.00 -0.17
C GLY A 217 -3.67 8.31 -0.27
N GLU A 218 -4.33 7.72 -1.28
CA GLU A 218 -5.76 7.87 -1.47
C GLU A 218 -6.55 7.27 -0.27
N PRO A 219 -7.73 7.84 0.06
CA PRO A 219 -8.53 8.76 -0.75
C PRO A 219 -8.36 10.25 -0.41
N TRP A 220 -7.41 10.62 0.42
CA TRP A 220 -7.38 11.96 1.02
C TRP A 220 -7.01 13.07 0.04
N GLY A 221 -6.17 12.78 -0.96
CA GLY A 221 -5.91 13.70 -2.06
C GLY A 221 -7.19 13.99 -2.86
N HIS A 222 -7.90 12.95 -3.27
CA HIS A 222 -9.16 13.09 -3.98
C HIS A 222 -10.25 13.76 -3.12
N ARG A 223 -10.30 13.48 -1.83
CA ARG A 223 -11.25 14.12 -0.92
C ARG A 223 -11.04 15.63 -0.85
N ALA A 224 -9.80 16.12 -0.83
CA ALA A 224 -9.53 17.56 -0.86
C ALA A 224 -10.03 18.23 -2.14
N ILE A 225 -9.97 17.51 -3.27
CA ILE A 225 -10.50 17.98 -4.55
C ILE A 225 -12.03 18.00 -4.56
N MET A 226 -12.67 16.93 -4.08
CA MET A 226 -14.14 16.87 -3.96
C MET A 226 -14.69 17.98 -3.04
N ASP A 227 -13.97 18.31 -1.99
CA ASP A 227 -14.32 19.38 -1.05
C ASP A 227 -13.98 20.79 -1.59
N GLY A 228 -13.42 20.91 -2.79
CA GLY A 228 -13.07 22.17 -3.44
C GLY A 228 -11.94 22.96 -2.79
N ILE A 229 -11.14 22.32 -1.92
CA ILE A 229 -10.06 22.97 -1.15
C ILE A 229 -8.66 22.68 -1.66
N GLY A 230 -8.51 21.69 -2.55
CA GLY A 230 -7.21 21.27 -3.10
C GLY A 230 -7.27 20.99 -4.58
N ILE A 231 -6.08 20.89 -5.16
CA ILE A 231 -5.86 20.46 -6.55
C ILE A 231 -4.82 19.33 -6.57
N THR A 232 -4.93 18.40 -7.53
CA THR A 232 -3.86 17.46 -7.83
C THR A 232 -2.79 18.15 -8.66
N ALA A 233 -1.63 18.43 -8.08
CA ALA A 233 -0.49 19.00 -8.81
C ALA A 233 0.22 17.94 -9.65
N VAL A 234 0.37 16.73 -9.10
CA VAL A 234 0.98 15.57 -9.76
C VAL A 234 0.56 14.29 -9.03
N THR A 235 0.35 13.22 -9.77
CA THR A 235 0.24 11.88 -9.19
C THR A 235 1.63 11.26 -9.04
N THR A 236 1.82 10.33 -8.11
CA THR A 236 3.14 9.72 -7.95
C THR A 236 3.50 8.78 -9.08
N GLN A 237 2.53 8.19 -9.76
CA GLN A 237 2.75 7.41 -10.98
C GLN A 237 3.21 8.25 -12.19
N ASP A 238 2.97 9.56 -12.18
CA ASP A 238 3.57 10.48 -13.16
C ASP A 238 5.07 10.71 -12.89
N ILE A 239 5.51 10.53 -11.63
CA ILE A 239 6.92 10.65 -11.23
C ILE A 239 7.65 9.32 -11.46
N TRP A 240 7.07 8.20 -11.00
CA TRP A 240 7.59 6.86 -11.19
C TRP A 240 6.42 5.89 -11.39
N ARG A 241 6.23 5.45 -12.63
CA ARG A 241 5.15 4.54 -13.03
C ARG A 241 5.29 3.20 -12.33
N ASP A 242 4.15 2.71 -11.82
CA ASP A 242 4.02 1.42 -11.14
C ASP A 242 4.96 1.25 -9.94
N HIS A 243 5.29 2.35 -9.26
CA HIS A 243 6.12 2.32 -8.06
C HIS A 243 5.45 1.54 -6.93
N PRO A 244 6.25 0.83 -6.08
CA PRO A 244 5.73 0.18 -4.89
C PRO A 244 5.30 1.25 -3.87
N GLU A 245 4.29 0.94 -3.08
CA GLU A 245 3.79 1.90 -2.11
C GLU A 245 3.74 1.33 -0.69
N LYS A 246 2.75 0.51 -0.37
CA LYS A 246 2.68 -0.15 0.94
C LYS A 246 3.27 -1.54 0.89
N THR A 247 3.76 -1.95 2.03
CA THR A 247 4.28 -3.31 2.22
C THR A 247 3.64 -3.97 3.44
N LEU A 248 3.58 -5.28 3.43
CA LEU A 248 3.37 -6.07 4.64
C LEU A 248 4.72 -6.14 5.36
N GLY A 249 4.86 -5.31 6.40
CA GLY A 249 6.08 -5.21 7.20
C GLY A 249 5.92 -5.88 8.56
N THR A 250 7.01 -6.43 9.07
CA THR A 250 7.10 -7.02 10.40
C THR A 250 8.53 -7.00 10.91
N THR A 251 8.80 -7.51 12.11
CA THR A 251 10.15 -7.67 12.61
C THR A 251 10.81 -8.97 12.08
N ALA A 252 12.12 -8.96 11.89
CA ALA A 252 12.87 -10.15 11.49
C ALA A 252 12.71 -11.28 12.51
N ASP A 253 12.60 -10.94 13.81
CA ASP A 253 12.36 -11.92 14.88
C ASP A 253 11.00 -12.63 14.71
N PHE A 254 9.96 -11.89 14.32
CA PHE A 254 8.64 -12.49 14.08
C PHE A 254 8.71 -13.49 12.94
N VAL A 255 9.36 -13.14 11.84
CA VAL A 255 9.55 -14.04 10.68
C VAL A 255 10.27 -15.32 11.08
N LYS A 256 11.36 -15.21 11.84
CA LYS A 256 12.14 -16.38 12.30
C LYS A 256 11.33 -17.31 13.20
N LYS A 257 10.49 -16.74 14.06
CA LYS A 257 9.67 -17.51 15.02
C LYS A 257 8.40 -18.08 14.43
N ASN A 258 7.86 -17.46 13.37
CA ASN A 258 6.54 -17.75 12.82
C ASN A 258 6.55 -17.84 11.28
N PRO A 259 7.43 -18.65 10.67
CA PRO A 259 7.57 -18.71 9.20
C PRO A 259 6.30 -19.20 8.50
N ASN A 260 5.61 -20.22 9.07
CA ASN A 260 4.36 -20.72 8.47
C ASN A 260 3.21 -19.72 8.62
N THR A 261 3.15 -19.02 9.74
CA THR A 261 2.21 -17.91 9.94
C THR A 261 2.42 -16.81 8.90
N CYS A 262 3.68 -16.39 8.68
CA CYS A 262 4.01 -15.40 7.66
C CYS A 262 3.55 -15.86 6.28
N ARG A 263 3.84 -17.10 5.90
CA ARG A 263 3.40 -17.69 4.63
C ARG A 263 1.88 -17.70 4.50
N ALA A 264 1.16 -18.14 5.53
CA ALA A 264 -0.29 -18.21 5.53
C ALA A 264 -0.94 -16.83 5.36
N VAL A 265 -0.45 -15.81 6.09
CA VAL A 265 -0.91 -14.43 5.97
C VAL A 265 -0.62 -13.86 4.58
N MET A 266 0.59 -14.07 4.04
CA MET A 266 0.94 -13.62 2.68
C MET A 266 0.02 -14.25 1.63
N MET A 267 -0.27 -15.54 1.73
CA MET A 267 -1.18 -16.23 0.80
C MET A 267 -2.60 -15.69 0.88
N ALA A 268 -3.12 -15.42 2.08
CA ALA A 268 -4.44 -14.84 2.28
C ALA A 268 -4.54 -13.43 1.66
N ILE A 269 -3.53 -12.59 1.89
CA ILE A 269 -3.48 -11.23 1.34
C ILE A 269 -3.30 -11.26 -0.19
N LEU A 270 -2.48 -12.17 -0.72
CA LEU A 270 -2.29 -12.33 -2.16
C LEU A 270 -3.59 -12.74 -2.86
N GLU A 271 -4.36 -13.64 -2.26
CA GLU A 271 -5.66 -14.05 -2.76
C GLU A 271 -6.67 -12.88 -2.74
N ALA A 272 -6.68 -12.08 -1.67
CA ALA A 272 -7.48 -10.88 -1.58
C ALA A 272 -7.08 -9.83 -2.63
N SER A 273 -5.79 -9.60 -2.82
CA SER A 273 -5.25 -8.69 -3.84
C SER A 273 -5.69 -9.10 -5.25
N ARG A 274 -5.58 -10.39 -5.57
CA ARG A 274 -6.05 -10.96 -6.83
C ARG A 274 -7.55 -10.80 -6.99
N TRP A 275 -8.32 -11.05 -5.93
CA TRP A 275 -9.78 -10.90 -5.95
C TRP A 275 -10.18 -9.45 -6.23
N ILE A 276 -9.54 -8.46 -5.60
CA ILE A 276 -9.82 -7.03 -5.81
C ILE A 276 -9.65 -6.67 -7.29
N ASP A 277 -8.53 -7.04 -7.91
CA ASP A 277 -8.23 -6.64 -9.29
C ASP A 277 -8.93 -7.48 -10.35
N ALA A 278 -9.58 -8.58 -9.97
CA ALA A 278 -10.19 -9.52 -10.91
C ALA A 278 -11.41 -8.96 -11.66
N SER A 279 -12.16 -8.01 -11.09
CA SER A 279 -13.33 -7.43 -11.72
C SER A 279 -13.69 -6.04 -11.19
N LEU A 280 -14.44 -5.28 -11.99
CA LEU A 280 -15.04 -4.02 -11.58
C LEU A 280 -15.93 -4.20 -10.33
N GLN A 281 -16.75 -5.27 -10.32
CA GLN A 281 -17.65 -5.55 -9.20
C GLN A 281 -16.87 -5.77 -7.89
N ASN A 282 -15.76 -6.49 -7.94
CA ASN A 282 -14.92 -6.74 -6.78
C ASN A 282 -14.28 -5.42 -6.27
N LYS A 283 -13.81 -4.56 -7.17
CA LYS A 283 -13.28 -3.23 -6.81
C LYS A 283 -14.34 -2.37 -6.11
N LEU A 284 -15.56 -2.34 -6.64
CA LEU A 284 -16.65 -1.59 -6.02
C LEU A 284 -17.04 -2.17 -4.66
N LYS A 285 -17.12 -3.50 -4.54
CA LYS A 285 -17.38 -4.16 -3.25
C LYS A 285 -16.28 -3.90 -2.22
N MET A 286 -15.03 -3.93 -2.65
CA MET A 286 -13.90 -3.56 -1.80
C MET A 286 -14.04 -2.11 -1.33
N ALA A 287 -14.33 -1.17 -2.23
CA ALA A 287 -14.48 0.24 -1.88
C ALA A 287 -15.62 0.50 -0.87
N GLU A 288 -16.78 -0.15 -1.06
CA GLU A 288 -17.89 -0.11 -0.09
C GLU A 288 -17.43 -0.60 1.28
N THR A 289 -16.73 -1.74 1.32
CA THR A 289 -16.27 -2.35 2.57
C THR A 289 -15.27 -1.43 3.29
N VAL A 290 -14.22 -0.97 2.59
CA VAL A 290 -13.19 -0.16 3.26
C VAL A 290 -13.64 1.27 3.57
N ALA A 291 -14.69 1.78 2.93
CA ALA A 291 -15.30 3.08 3.25
C ALA A 291 -15.93 3.13 4.64
N GLU A 292 -16.31 1.98 5.20
CA GLU A 292 -16.97 1.88 6.49
C GLU A 292 -16.19 2.56 7.64
N LYS A 293 -16.92 2.93 8.71
CA LYS A 293 -16.37 3.56 9.91
C LYS A 293 -15.26 2.73 10.57
N SER A 294 -15.38 1.42 10.49
CA SER A 294 -14.38 0.48 11.04
C SER A 294 -13.02 0.57 10.33
N TYR A 295 -12.98 1.05 9.09
CA TYR A 295 -11.78 1.12 8.27
C TYR A 295 -11.41 2.58 7.95
N ILE A 296 -11.73 3.10 6.76
CA ILE A 296 -11.30 4.43 6.35
C ILE A 296 -12.19 5.52 6.94
N ASN A 297 -13.49 5.27 7.05
CA ASN A 297 -14.50 6.24 7.50
C ASN A 297 -14.61 7.45 6.56
N THR A 298 -14.89 7.19 5.30
CA THR A 298 -15.09 8.22 4.27
C THR A 298 -16.23 7.85 3.33
N GLY A 299 -16.71 8.79 2.54
CA GLY A 299 -17.68 8.48 1.47
C GLY A 299 -17.06 7.57 0.42
N VAL A 300 -17.81 6.55 -0.02
CA VAL A 300 -17.35 5.58 -1.02
C VAL A 300 -16.93 6.24 -2.34
N ASP A 301 -17.55 7.35 -2.71
CA ASP A 301 -17.23 8.10 -3.95
C ASP A 301 -15.79 8.62 -3.95
N ALA A 302 -15.26 8.98 -2.78
CA ALA A 302 -13.88 9.42 -2.66
C ALA A 302 -12.88 8.30 -3.03
N ILE A 303 -13.28 7.04 -2.83
CA ILE A 303 -12.48 5.85 -3.13
C ILE A 303 -12.69 5.42 -4.58
N ASN A 304 -13.96 5.30 -5.02
CA ASN A 304 -14.34 4.70 -6.30
C ASN A 304 -13.63 5.31 -7.50
N GLN A 305 -13.57 6.62 -7.59
CA GLN A 305 -13.00 7.29 -8.76
C GLN A 305 -11.53 6.86 -8.94
N ARG A 306 -10.74 6.91 -7.88
CA ARG A 306 -9.30 6.61 -7.93
C ARG A 306 -8.98 5.15 -8.20
N ILE A 307 -9.72 4.22 -7.59
CA ILE A 307 -9.50 2.79 -7.84
C ILE A 307 -9.98 2.35 -9.23
N LEU A 308 -10.82 3.13 -9.88
CA LEU A 308 -11.25 2.93 -11.26
C LEU A 308 -10.37 3.66 -12.29
N GLY A 309 -9.33 4.35 -11.83
CA GLY A 309 -8.43 5.11 -12.70
C GLY A 309 -9.00 6.43 -13.17
N ARG A 310 -10.09 6.91 -12.59
CA ARG A 310 -10.73 8.18 -12.97
C ARG A 310 -10.19 9.31 -12.13
N TYR A 311 -9.50 10.21 -12.79
CA TYR A 311 -8.81 11.32 -12.13
C TYR A 311 -9.40 12.66 -12.51
N GLN A 312 -9.32 13.60 -11.59
CA GLN A 312 -9.59 15.02 -11.80
C GLN A 312 -8.57 15.84 -11.02
N ASN A 313 -8.17 16.96 -11.59
CA ASN A 313 -7.17 17.83 -10.94
C ASN A 313 -7.78 18.94 -10.07
N GLY A 314 -9.11 19.12 -10.04
CA GLY A 314 -9.76 20.20 -9.31
C GLY A 314 -9.76 21.56 -10.04
N LEU A 315 -9.27 21.60 -11.30
CA LEU A 315 -9.22 22.77 -12.18
C LEU A 315 -9.94 22.52 -13.51
N GLY A 316 -10.85 21.55 -13.57
CA GLY A 316 -11.62 21.20 -14.76
C GLY A 316 -10.98 20.14 -15.65
N LYS A 317 -9.71 19.74 -15.45
CA LYS A 317 -9.10 18.65 -16.18
C LYS A 317 -9.50 17.31 -15.56
N THR A 318 -9.99 16.39 -16.41
CA THR A 318 -10.24 14.97 -16.07
C THR A 318 -9.46 14.07 -17.02
N TRP A 319 -9.08 12.87 -16.54
CA TRP A 319 -8.44 11.84 -17.37
C TRP A 319 -8.62 10.45 -16.75
N ASP A 320 -8.56 9.44 -17.60
CA ASP A 320 -8.42 8.05 -17.17
C ASP A 320 -6.95 7.68 -17.14
N ASP A 321 -6.53 7.06 -16.02
CA ASP A 321 -5.14 6.67 -15.80
C ASP A 321 -5.04 5.14 -15.73
N PRO A 322 -4.40 4.48 -16.69
CA PRO A 322 -4.18 3.02 -16.65
C PRO A 322 -3.24 2.60 -15.53
N HIS A 323 -2.41 3.52 -15.02
CA HIS A 323 -1.47 3.31 -13.91
C HIS A 323 -2.04 3.73 -12.56
N HIS A 324 -3.37 3.65 -12.39
CA HIS A 324 -4.00 3.85 -11.08
C HIS A 324 -3.56 2.77 -10.08
N MET A 325 -3.94 2.92 -8.81
CA MET A 325 -3.66 1.94 -7.75
C MET A 325 -4.08 0.53 -8.15
N LYS A 326 -3.14 -0.40 -8.03
CA LYS A 326 -3.34 -1.84 -8.27
C LYS A 326 -2.86 -2.65 -7.08
N PHE A 327 -3.55 -3.77 -6.83
CA PHE A 327 -3.25 -4.66 -5.71
C PHE A 327 -2.59 -5.96 -6.15
N PHE A 328 -2.81 -6.40 -7.39
CA PHE A 328 -2.26 -7.66 -7.91
C PHE A 328 -1.59 -7.49 -9.26
N ASN A 329 -2.31 -6.95 -10.27
CA ASN A 329 -1.81 -6.73 -11.63
C ASN A 329 -1.05 -7.94 -12.19
N ASP A 330 -1.72 -9.11 -12.25
CA ASP A 330 -1.17 -10.40 -12.68
C ASP A 330 0.09 -10.85 -11.93
N GLY A 331 0.21 -10.46 -10.64
CA GLY A 331 1.32 -10.80 -9.76
C GLY A 331 2.48 -9.80 -9.79
N ALA A 332 2.46 -8.79 -10.66
CA ALA A 332 3.54 -7.81 -10.78
C ALA A 332 3.67 -6.89 -9.54
N VAL A 333 2.60 -6.73 -8.76
CA VAL A 333 2.57 -5.83 -7.59
C VAL A 333 3.27 -6.43 -6.37
N ASN A 334 3.02 -7.72 -6.10
CA ASN A 334 3.22 -8.25 -4.74
C ASN A 334 4.65 -8.72 -4.44
N PHE A 335 5.49 -8.84 -5.47
CA PHE A 335 6.89 -9.20 -5.26
C PHE A 335 7.71 -7.99 -4.82
N PRO A 336 8.40 -8.04 -3.65
CA PRO A 336 9.22 -6.92 -3.17
C PRO A 336 10.59 -6.95 -3.84
N TYR A 337 10.75 -6.23 -4.95
CA TYR A 337 12.00 -6.20 -5.70
C TYR A 337 13.10 -5.48 -4.90
N LEU A 338 14.34 -5.98 -5.01
CA LEU A 338 15.50 -5.33 -4.38
C LEU A 338 15.72 -3.90 -4.90
N SER A 339 15.41 -3.65 -6.17
CA SER A 339 15.46 -2.31 -6.77
C SER A 339 14.58 -1.31 -6.04
N ASP A 340 13.41 -1.74 -5.56
CA ASP A 340 12.48 -0.90 -4.79
C ASP A 340 13.13 -0.46 -3.48
N GLY A 341 13.72 -1.42 -2.76
CA GLY A 341 14.48 -1.14 -1.55
C GLY A 341 15.65 -0.20 -1.78
N MET A 342 16.38 -0.37 -2.86
CA MET A 342 17.50 0.51 -3.23
C MET A 342 17.07 1.95 -3.45
N TRP A 343 15.90 2.19 -4.07
CA TRP A 343 15.37 3.54 -4.21
C TRP A 343 15.10 4.19 -2.87
N PHE A 344 14.39 3.50 -1.95
CA PHE A 344 14.09 4.03 -0.62
C PHE A 344 15.36 4.28 0.20
N LEU A 345 16.32 3.36 0.18
CA LEU A 345 17.62 3.54 0.85
C LEU A 345 18.38 4.75 0.29
N THR A 346 18.33 4.97 -1.02
CA THR A 346 18.92 6.15 -1.66
C THR A 346 18.25 7.44 -1.18
N GLN A 347 16.92 7.44 -1.03
CA GLN A 347 16.21 8.60 -0.50
C GLN A 347 16.54 8.83 0.98
N HIS A 348 16.65 7.80 1.81
CA HIS A 348 17.12 7.95 3.20
C HIS A 348 18.49 8.61 3.25
N LYS A 349 19.45 8.14 2.44
CA LYS A 349 20.78 8.75 2.37
C LYS A 349 20.74 10.20 1.86
N ARG A 350 19.88 10.50 0.91
CA ARG A 350 19.77 11.83 0.28
C ARG A 350 19.19 12.88 1.23
N TRP A 351 18.23 12.47 2.03
CA TRP A 351 17.45 13.39 2.86
C TRP A 351 17.84 13.38 4.35
N GLY A 352 18.81 12.57 4.77
CA GLY A 352 19.27 12.46 6.16
C GLY A 352 18.45 11.50 6.98
#